data_e2f003f0e0c541580547d6b67926299e
#
_entry.id   e2f003f0e0c541580547d6b67926299e
#
_cell.length_a   1.000
_cell.length_b   1.000
_cell.length_c   1.000
_cell.angle_alpha   90.00
_cell.angle_beta   90.00
_cell.angle_gamma   90.00
#
_symmetry.space_group_name_H-M   'P 1'
#
loop_
_entity.id
_entity.type
_entity.pdbx_description
1 polymer ?
#
loop_
_entity_poly.entity_id
_entity_poly.type
_entity_poly.pdbx_seq_one_letter_code
_entity_poly.pdbx_strand_id
1 'polypeptide(L)' 'MQERWLSVDEIAAHLGVNPDTIYKWITRKRMPAHKVGKLWKFMASEVDEWVRTGKAGKKGGRG' A
#
# COMPACT_ATOMS: atom_id res chain seq x y z
N MET A 1 -12.14 16.93 4.51
CA MET A 1 -12.33 16.11 3.31
C MET A 1 -12.14 14.68 3.61
N GLN A 2 -12.98 13.90 3.02
CA GLN A 2 -12.86 12.47 3.24
C GLN A 2 -12.00 11.84 2.20
N GLU A 3 -11.22 10.91 2.67
CA GLU A 3 -10.38 10.11 1.82
C GLU A 3 -11.22 9.03 1.20
N ARG A 4 -10.98 8.70 -0.06
CA ARG A 4 -11.71 7.61 -0.68
C ARG A 4 -10.86 6.35 -0.68
N TRP A 5 -11.55 5.23 -0.80
CA TRP A 5 -10.86 3.95 -0.90
C TRP A 5 -10.22 3.81 -2.28
N LEU A 6 -9.03 3.25 -2.31
CA LEU A 6 -8.30 3.01 -3.55
C LEU A 6 -8.23 1.52 -3.82
N SER A 7 -8.30 1.17 -5.11
CA SER A 7 -8.12 -0.21 -5.52
C SER A 7 -6.63 -0.57 -5.54
N VAL A 8 -6.34 -1.85 -5.78
CA VAL A 8 -4.95 -2.28 -5.93
C VAL A 8 -4.28 -1.51 -7.06
N ASP A 9 -4.95 -1.37 -8.19
CA ASP A 9 -4.37 -0.65 -9.32
C ASP A 9 -4.12 0.81 -8.97
N GLU A 10 -5.05 1.42 -8.26
CA GLU A 10 -4.92 2.81 -7.90
C GLU A 10 -3.79 3.03 -6.91
N ILE A 11 -3.68 2.18 -5.90
CA ILE A 11 -2.61 2.34 -4.92
C ILE A 11 -1.26 2.04 -5.54
N ALA A 12 -1.21 1.08 -6.48
CA ALA A 12 0.03 0.79 -7.19
C ALA A 12 0.49 2.00 -7.98
N ALA A 13 -0.44 2.66 -8.67
CA ALA A 13 -0.10 3.87 -9.42
C ALA A 13 0.33 4.99 -8.47
N HIS A 14 -0.33 5.11 -7.34
CA HIS A 14 0.02 6.12 -6.34
C HIS A 14 1.45 5.96 -5.85
N LEU A 15 1.88 4.71 -5.67
CA LEU A 15 3.23 4.42 -5.16
C LEU A 15 4.24 4.22 -6.28
N GLY A 16 3.79 4.12 -7.53
CA GLY A 16 4.68 3.93 -8.65
C GLY A 16 5.24 2.53 -8.75
N VAL A 17 4.45 1.53 -8.38
CA VAL A 17 4.88 0.14 -8.43
C VAL A 17 3.86 -0.69 -9.18
N ASN A 18 4.20 -1.94 -9.46
CA ASN A 18 3.28 -2.85 -10.12
C ASN A 18 2.25 -3.40 -9.12
N PRO A 19 1.04 -3.73 -9.59
CA PRO A 19 0.06 -4.36 -8.70
C PRO A 19 0.57 -5.64 -8.05
N ASP A 20 1.40 -6.42 -8.74
CA ASP A 20 1.98 -7.62 -8.14
C ASP A 20 2.76 -7.29 -6.88
N THR A 21 3.47 -6.18 -6.90
CA THR A 21 4.22 -5.73 -5.74
C THR A 21 3.29 -5.43 -4.56
N ILE A 22 2.13 -4.86 -4.85
CA ILE A 22 1.16 -4.58 -3.80
C ILE A 22 0.72 -5.87 -3.11
N TYR A 23 0.42 -6.91 -3.88
CA TYR A 23 0.02 -8.19 -3.29
C TYR A 23 1.13 -8.78 -2.44
N LYS A 24 2.37 -8.67 -2.89
CA LYS A 24 3.49 -9.17 -2.10
C LYS A 24 3.62 -8.42 -0.79
N TRP A 25 3.44 -7.12 -0.83
CA TRP A 25 3.59 -6.31 0.37
C TRP A 25 2.48 -6.60 1.38
N ILE A 26 1.26 -6.88 0.89
CA ILE A 26 0.17 -7.23 1.78
C ILE A 26 0.53 -8.47 2.59
N THR A 27 1.11 -9.47 1.95
CA THR A 27 1.38 -10.74 2.62
C THR A 27 2.71 -10.74 3.36
N ARG A 28 3.70 -10.04 2.85
CA ARG A 28 5.05 -10.15 3.41
C ARG A 28 5.45 -8.98 4.27
N LYS A 29 4.89 -7.81 4.03
CA LYS A 29 5.31 -6.60 4.72
C LYS A 29 4.19 -5.99 5.54
N ARG A 30 3.05 -6.64 5.61
CA ARG A 30 1.91 -6.19 6.38
C ARG A 30 1.44 -4.80 5.97
N MET A 31 1.40 -4.58 4.68
CA MET A 31 0.89 -3.33 4.15
C MET A 31 -0.53 -3.09 4.64
N PRO A 32 -0.88 -1.88 5.07
CA PRO A 32 -2.24 -1.61 5.50
C PRO A 32 -3.21 -1.76 4.33
N ALA A 33 -4.10 -2.73 4.46
CA ALA A 33 -5.05 -3.05 3.42
C ALA A 33 -6.32 -3.59 4.08
N HIS A 34 -7.44 -3.36 3.42
CA HIS A 34 -8.73 -3.77 3.96
C HIS A 34 -9.45 -4.59 2.90
N LYS A 35 -9.97 -5.74 3.31
CA LYS A 35 -10.67 -6.61 2.39
C LYS A 35 -12.14 -6.26 2.41
N VAL A 36 -12.67 -5.87 1.27
CA VAL A 36 -14.08 -5.55 1.12
C VAL A 36 -14.66 -6.53 0.12
N GLY A 37 -15.38 -7.53 0.61
CA GLY A 37 -15.82 -8.61 -0.24
C GLY A 37 -14.62 -9.35 -0.78
N LYS A 38 -14.45 -9.35 -2.08
CA LYS A 38 -13.33 -10.03 -2.72
C LYS A 38 -12.23 -9.06 -3.13
N LEU A 39 -12.38 -7.78 -2.81
CA LEU A 39 -11.46 -6.76 -3.31
C LEU A 39 -10.64 -6.19 -2.16
N TRP A 40 -9.39 -5.93 -2.45
CA TRP A 40 -8.53 -5.19 -1.52
C TRP A 40 -8.72 -3.71 -1.74
N LYS A 41 -8.87 -2.98 -0.64
CA LYS A 41 -9.02 -1.53 -0.68
C LYS A 41 -8.00 -0.90 0.26
N PHE A 42 -7.60 0.31 -0.08
CA PHE A 42 -6.52 0.99 0.62
C PHE A 42 -6.90 2.43 0.89
N MET A 43 -6.40 2.96 2.01
CA MET A 43 -6.47 4.39 2.29
C MET A 43 -5.09 4.98 2.04
N ALA A 44 -5.04 6.00 1.20
CA ALA A 44 -3.75 6.58 0.83
C ALA A 44 -2.97 7.05 2.04
N SER A 45 -3.65 7.66 3.01
CA SER A 45 -2.94 8.18 4.19
C SER A 45 -2.31 7.06 4.99
N GLU A 46 -3.00 5.92 5.13
CA GLU A 46 -2.45 4.79 5.86
C GLU A 46 -1.23 4.23 5.15
N VAL A 47 -1.33 4.08 3.84
CA VAL A 47 -0.25 3.52 3.06
C VAL A 47 0.94 4.47 3.05
N ASP A 48 0.68 5.75 2.89
CA ASP A 48 1.76 6.74 2.89
C ASP A 48 2.51 6.72 4.22
N GLU A 49 1.79 6.62 5.32
CA GLU A 49 2.43 6.56 6.63
C GLU A 49 3.27 5.29 6.76
N TRP A 50 2.73 4.17 6.30
CA TRP A 50 3.45 2.90 6.34
C TRP A 50 4.75 2.98 5.54
N VAL A 51 4.68 3.58 4.34
CA VAL A 51 5.88 3.76 3.52
C VAL A 51 6.87 4.68 4.22
N ARG A 52 6.37 5.75 4.81
CA ARG A 52 7.20 6.74 5.45
C ARG A 52 7.97 6.17 6.64
N THR A 53 7.36 5.19 7.32
CA THR A 53 8.04 4.56 8.46
C THR A 53 9.09 3.54 8.03
N GLY A 54 9.22 3.32 6.73
CA GLY A 54 10.26 2.43 6.23
C GLY A 54 9.87 0.97 6.19
N LYS A 55 8.63 0.65 6.40
CA LYS A 55 8.22 -0.75 6.47
C LYS A 55 8.10 -1.40 5.11
N ALA A 56 7.94 -0.60 4.08
CA ALA A 56 7.87 -1.14 2.73
C ALA A 56 9.23 -1.64 2.26
N GLY A 57 10.25 -1.01 2.71
CA GLY A 57 11.49 -1.37 2.22
C GLY A 57 12.57 -1.31 3.14
N LYS A 58 12.89 -1.34 3.27
CA LYS A 58 13.81 -1.16 3.93
C LYS A 58 15.07 -0.89 3.81
N LYS A 59 15.50 -0.90 3.58
CA LYS A 59 16.61 -0.68 3.68
C LYS A 59 17.15 0.21 3.14
N GLY A 60 16.91 0.52 2.99
CA GLY A 60 17.15 1.29 2.64
C GLY A 60 17.36 2.08 2.53
N GLY A 61 17.28 2.16 2.60
CA GLY A 61 17.20 2.98 2.63
C GLY A 61 17.75 3.72 2.78
N ARG A 62 17.95 3.84 2.72
CA ARG A 62 18.27 4.62 2.77
C ARG A 62 18.19 5.17 2.77
N GLY A 63 18.16 4.90 2.72
CA GLY A 63 17.88 5.32 2.64
C GLY A 63 17.79 5.55 2.50
#